data_70c8bcf2a8b22298cb911514221e5a4d
#
_entry.id   70c8bcf2a8b22298cb911514221e5a4d
#
_cell.length_a   1.000
_cell.length_b   1.000
_cell.length_c   1.000
_cell.angle_alpha   90.00
_cell.angle_beta   90.00
_cell.angle_gamma   90.00
#
_symmetry.space_group_name_H-M   'P 1'
#
loop_
_entity.id
_entity.type
_entity.pdbx_description
1 polymer ?
#
loop_
_entity_poly.entity_id
_entity_poly.type
_entity_poly.pdbx_seq_one_letter_code
_entity_poly.pdbx_strand_id
1 'polypeptide(L)'
;MTALTDPTKGDGMRTLVTGGAGFIGSALVDRLAHAGHEVAVVDDLSTGRLENLADAFASGRVQHTEVDLAGPDLAEAVAAARPEVVYHLAAQIDVRRSVSDPLHDARVNVLGTIAVAKAALEAGSRRLVFASSGGTVYGEPDPSALPIDEHYPPGVTNPYGVAKRSAEDYLASFAELHGLEPVSLRLGNVYGPRQDPHGEAGVVAIFCNRLLADEPVTIFGDGRQTRDYVFVEDVVDAFVAGGEHPDAPGARLNIGTGVETSVLELYQALREVAGFGAEPAFAPARPGELARIALDCAQAGRVLGWRPKADLADGLARTWAWAFQEVNAGSVGG
;
A
#
# COMPACT_ATOMS: atom_id res chain seq x y z
N MET A 1 28.32 37.64 3.14
CA MET A 1 29.03 36.37 3.41
C MET A 1 27.97 35.27 3.49
N THR A 2 27.73 34.62 2.40
CA THR A 2 26.80 33.49 2.27
C THR A 2 27.53 32.25 2.80
N ALA A 3 27.08 31.67 3.89
CA ALA A 3 27.62 30.44 4.43
C ALA A 3 27.41 29.31 3.38
N LEU A 4 28.49 28.74 2.94
CA LEU A 4 28.52 27.51 2.15
C LEU A 4 27.96 26.39 3.03
N THR A 5 26.80 25.86 2.71
CA THR A 5 26.24 24.66 3.33
C THR A 5 27.14 23.48 2.98
N ASP A 6 27.56 22.76 4.01
CA ASP A 6 28.34 21.52 3.90
C ASP A 6 27.53 20.46 3.16
N PRO A 7 27.95 19.95 1.99
CA PRO A 7 27.21 18.97 1.21
C PRO A 7 27.18 17.56 1.83
N THR A 8 27.77 17.36 3.03
CA THR A 8 27.83 16.06 3.72
C THR A 8 26.79 15.92 4.84
N LYS A 9 26.05 16.98 5.19
CA LYS A 9 24.85 16.87 6.02
C LYS A 9 23.64 16.87 5.12
N GLY A 10 23.21 15.69 4.69
CA GLY A 10 21.89 15.51 4.12
C GLY A 10 20.84 15.94 5.15
N ASP A 11 20.07 16.98 4.85
CA ASP A 11 18.90 17.40 5.61
C ASP A 11 17.78 16.36 5.45
N GLY A 12 18.04 15.12 5.87
CA GLY A 12 17.04 14.06 5.88
C GLY A 12 15.95 14.38 6.91
N MET A 13 14.69 14.32 6.51
CA MET A 13 13.55 14.46 7.42
C MET A 13 13.49 13.27 8.39
N ARG A 14 12.94 13.48 9.56
CA ARG A 14 12.49 12.38 10.43
C ARG A 14 11.11 11.94 9.96
N THR A 15 10.99 10.68 9.62
CA THR A 15 9.75 10.08 9.14
C THR A 15 9.34 8.91 10.01
N LEU A 16 8.04 8.63 10.05
CA LEU A 16 7.50 7.45 10.71
C LEU A 16 6.64 6.68 9.71
N VAL A 17 6.87 5.37 9.63
CA VAL A 17 6.09 4.47 8.76
C VAL A 17 5.38 3.45 9.65
N THR A 18 4.06 3.52 9.75
CA THR A 18 3.29 2.44 10.37
C THR A 18 3.03 1.35 9.34
N GLY A 19 3.12 0.08 9.75
CA GLY A 19 3.06 -1.04 8.81
C GLY A 19 4.33 -1.14 7.94
N GLY A 20 5.45 -0.60 8.45
CA GLY A 20 6.70 -0.52 7.70
C GLY A 20 7.42 -1.85 7.48
N ALA A 21 7.08 -2.91 8.23
CA ALA A 21 7.59 -4.27 8.00
C ALA A 21 6.73 -5.07 7.00
N GLY A 22 5.60 -4.50 6.54
CA GLY A 22 4.71 -5.09 5.55
C GLY A 22 5.21 -4.92 4.10
N PHE A 23 4.39 -5.36 3.14
CA PHE A 23 4.69 -5.35 1.70
C PHE A 23 5.04 -3.93 1.18
N ILE A 24 4.06 -3.03 1.13
CA ILE A 24 4.25 -1.66 0.59
C ILE A 24 5.14 -0.85 1.55
N GLY A 25 4.93 -1.03 2.87
CA GLY A 25 5.64 -0.29 3.90
C GLY A 25 7.14 -0.49 3.85
N SER A 26 7.62 -1.72 3.68
CA SER A 26 9.06 -2.01 3.61
C SER A 26 9.74 -1.44 2.37
N ALA A 27 9.05 -1.45 1.22
CA ALA A 27 9.55 -0.79 0.02
C ALA A 27 9.63 0.74 0.18
N LEU A 28 8.68 1.34 0.90
CA LEU A 28 8.73 2.76 1.25
C LEU A 28 9.86 3.07 2.23
N VAL A 29 10.06 2.23 3.27
CA VAL A 29 11.15 2.39 4.24
C VAL A 29 12.51 2.36 3.52
N ASP A 30 12.73 1.41 2.61
CA ASP A 30 13.95 1.36 1.80
C ASP A 30 14.14 2.66 1.01
N ARG A 31 13.12 3.13 0.32
CA ARG A 31 13.18 4.36 -0.47
C ARG A 31 13.54 5.57 0.39
N LEU A 32 12.89 5.74 1.55
CA LEU A 32 13.15 6.86 2.48
C LEU A 32 14.56 6.80 3.05
N ALA A 33 15.01 5.61 3.49
CA ALA A 33 16.35 5.42 4.03
C ALA A 33 17.44 5.70 2.98
N HIS A 34 17.27 5.24 1.74
CA HIS A 34 18.19 5.54 0.63
C HIS A 34 18.19 7.03 0.24
N ALA A 35 17.08 7.74 0.42
CA ALA A 35 17.01 9.18 0.23
C ALA A 35 17.69 9.97 1.38
N GLY A 36 18.14 9.29 2.44
CA GLY A 36 18.86 9.90 3.56
C GLY A 36 17.99 10.31 4.74
N HIS A 37 16.70 9.93 4.75
CA HIS A 37 15.79 10.20 5.86
C HIS A 37 16.07 9.29 7.06
N GLU A 38 15.81 9.80 8.28
CA GLU A 38 15.71 8.99 9.50
C GLU A 38 14.30 8.40 9.56
N VAL A 39 14.20 7.06 9.62
CA VAL A 39 12.92 6.36 9.50
C VAL A 39 12.62 5.57 10.79
N ALA A 40 11.58 5.95 11.50
CA ALA A 40 11.00 5.14 12.55
C ALA A 40 9.91 4.23 11.96
N VAL A 41 10.01 2.93 12.20
CA VAL A 41 9.01 1.94 11.82
C VAL A 41 8.22 1.53 13.04
N VAL A 42 6.89 1.59 12.96
CA VAL A 42 5.95 1.05 13.95
C VAL A 42 5.14 -0.05 13.27
N ASP A 43 5.26 -1.28 13.78
CA ASP A 43 4.61 -2.48 13.22
C ASP A 43 4.41 -3.49 14.34
N ASP A 44 3.26 -4.17 14.40
CA ASP A 44 2.99 -5.22 15.40
C ASP A 44 3.42 -6.61 14.93
N LEU A 45 4.00 -6.69 13.74
CA LEU A 45 4.45 -7.91 13.08
C LEU A 45 3.37 -8.98 12.90
N SER A 46 2.09 -8.60 12.99
CA SER A 46 0.97 -9.52 12.77
C SER A 46 0.94 -10.10 11.34
N THR A 47 1.42 -9.33 10.37
CA THR A 47 1.61 -9.74 8.97
C THR A 47 2.94 -9.28 8.39
N GLY A 48 3.56 -8.25 8.99
CA GLY A 48 4.88 -7.75 8.64
C GLY A 48 5.99 -8.71 9.07
N ARG A 49 7.16 -8.59 8.43
CA ARG A 49 8.36 -9.39 8.72
C ARG A 49 9.58 -8.49 8.81
N LEU A 50 10.40 -8.66 9.85
CA LEU A 50 11.63 -7.87 10.02
C LEU A 50 12.65 -8.12 8.90
N GLU A 51 12.62 -9.30 8.29
CA GLU A 51 13.45 -9.63 7.13
C GLU A 51 13.24 -8.67 5.95
N ASN A 52 12.02 -8.13 5.80
CA ASN A 52 11.71 -7.13 4.79
C ASN A 52 12.47 -5.80 4.99
N LEU A 53 13.00 -5.56 6.19
CA LEU A 53 13.73 -4.34 6.56
C LEU A 53 15.25 -4.54 6.59
N ALA A 54 15.77 -5.71 6.22
CA ALA A 54 17.19 -6.05 6.35
C ALA A 54 18.10 -5.04 5.66
N ASP A 55 17.79 -4.66 4.41
CA ASP A 55 18.56 -3.68 3.63
C ASP A 55 18.45 -2.27 4.23
N ALA A 56 17.27 -1.89 4.69
CA ALA A 56 17.03 -0.61 5.32
C ALA A 56 17.78 -0.48 6.65
N PHE A 57 17.83 -1.52 7.47
CA PHE A 57 18.62 -1.53 8.71
C PHE A 57 20.11 -1.39 8.46
N ALA A 58 20.64 -1.95 7.37
CA ALA A 58 22.04 -1.80 7.00
C ALA A 58 22.45 -0.33 6.74
N SER A 59 21.50 0.55 6.44
CA SER A 59 21.72 1.99 6.29
C SER A 59 22.08 2.71 7.61
N GLY A 60 21.73 2.10 8.76
CA GLY A 60 21.86 2.69 10.10
C GLY A 60 20.86 3.83 10.39
N ARG A 61 19.90 4.10 9.48
CA ARG A 61 18.91 5.18 9.57
C ARG A 61 17.52 4.72 9.98
N VAL A 62 17.31 3.41 10.12
CA VAL A 62 16.01 2.82 10.38
C VAL A 62 15.98 2.21 11.79
N GLN A 63 14.93 2.52 12.53
CA GLN A 63 14.63 1.92 13.83
C GLN A 63 13.24 1.31 13.79
N HIS A 64 13.05 0.16 14.39
CA HIS A 64 11.76 -0.52 14.53
C HIS A 64 11.32 -0.55 15.99
N THR A 65 10.03 -0.31 16.21
CA THR A 65 9.36 -0.49 17.50
C THR A 65 8.11 -1.34 17.26
N GLU A 66 8.02 -2.47 17.97
CA GLU A 66 6.86 -3.37 17.88
C GLU A 66 5.72 -2.81 18.73
N VAL A 67 4.65 -2.34 18.05
CA VAL A 67 3.50 -1.68 18.69
C VAL A 67 2.22 -1.94 17.91
N ASP A 68 1.15 -2.35 18.62
CA ASP A 68 -0.23 -2.35 18.10
C ASP A 68 -0.76 -0.91 18.06
N LEU A 69 -1.25 -0.46 16.90
CA LEU A 69 -1.80 0.89 16.70
C LEU A 69 -2.99 1.20 17.63
N ALA A 70 -3.73 0.17 18.05
CA ALA A 70 -4.83 0.30 18.99
C ALA A 70 -4.38 0.07 20.45
N GLY A 71 -3.07 -0.09 20.67
CA GLY A 71 -2.45 -0.29 21.98
C GLY A 71 -2.08 1.03 22.68
N PRO A 72 -1.73 0.96 23.96
CA PRO A 72 -1.40 2.15 24.76
C PRO A 72 -0.03 2.77 24.40
N ASP A 73 0.88 2.00 23.81
CA ASP A 73 2.28 2.39 23.62
C ASP A 73 2.53 3.21 22.34
N LEU A 74 1.51 3.33 21.48
CA LEU A 74 1.62 4.07 20.22
C LEU A 74 2.05 5.53 20.41
N ALA A 75 1.44 6.23 21.37
CA ALA A 75 1.73 7.64 21.60
C ALA A 75 3.18 7.87 22.05
N GLU A 76 3.73 6.96 22.88
CA GLU A 76 5.13 7.01 23.31
C GLU A 76 6.08 6.74 22.15
N ALA A 77 5.81 5.73 21.32
CA ALA A 77 6.62 5.42 20.16
C ALA A 77 6.69 6.58 19.15
N VAL A 78 5.54 7.21 18.85
CA VAL A 78 5.47 8.37 17.94
C VAL A 78 6.18 9.58 18.56
N ALA A 79 6.00 9.85 19.86
CA ALA A 79 6.65 10.94 20.56
C ALA A 79 8.18 10.77 20.59
N ALA A 80 8.67 9.56 20.76
CA ALA A 80 10.11 9.26 20.73
C ALA A 80 10.72 9.52 19.35
N ALA A 81 10.01 9.14 18.28
CA ALA A 81 10.43 9.32 16.89
C ALA A 81 10.41 10.81 16.45
N ARG A 82 9.53 11.64 17.01
CA ARG A 82 9.32 13.05 16.63
C ARG A 82 9.26 13.27 15.12
N PRO A 83 8.41 12.54 14.38
CA PRO A 83 8.40 12.59 12.93
C PRO A 83 7.87 13.94 12.41
N GLU A 84 8.44 14.41 11.29
CA GLU A 84 7.92 15.55 10.54
C GLU A 84 6.80 15.10 9.59
N VAL A 85 6.93 13.87 9.04
CA VAL A 85 5.95 13.24 8.18
C VAL A 85 5.66 11.83 8.69
N VAL A 86 4.36 11.49 8.77
CA VAL A 86 3.90 10.14 9.10
C VAL A 86 3.32 9.50 7.84
N TYR A 87 3.80 8.32 7.48
CA TYR A 87 3.24 7.45 6.44
C TYR A 87 2.45 6.34 7.13
N HIS A 88 1.14 6.38 6.99
CA HIS A 88 0.25 5.45 7.69
C HIS A 88 -0.25 4.36 6.75
N LEU A 89 0.44 3.19 6.78
CA LEU A 89 0.13 2.03 5.95
C LEU A 89 -0.39 0.84 6.75
N ALA A 90 -0.17 0.79 8.07
CA ALA A 90 -0.67 -0.30 8.91
C ALA A 90 -2.20 -0.38 8.84
N ALA A 91 -2.71 -1.57 8.57
CA ALA A 91 -4.13 -1.83 8.41
C ALA A 91 -4.45 -3.33 8.54
N GLN A 92 -5.66 -3.65 8.98
CA GLN A 92 -6.30 -4.92 8.66
C GLN A 92 -6.76 -4.84 7.20
N ILE A 93 -6.23 -5.69 6.30
CA ILE A 93 -6.46 -5.60 4.84
C ILE A 93 -7.38 -6.68 4.27
N ASP A 94 -7.67 -7.73 5.04
CA ASP A 94 -8.51 -8.85 4.60
C ASP A 94 -9.98 -8.45 4.59
N VAL A 95 -10.54 -8.26 3.38
CA VAL A 95 -11.95 -7.90 3.18
C VAL A 95 -12.90 -8.96 3.78
N ARG A 96 -12.56 -10.25 3.69
CA ARG A 96 -13.40 -11.33 4.27
C ARG A 96 -13.38 -11.28 5.79
N ARG A 97 -12.21 -11.03 6.39
CA ARG A 97 -12.08 -10.81 7.83
C ARG A 97 -12.89 -9.60 8.27
N SER A 98 -12.91 -8.51 7.51
CA SER A 98 -13.73 -7.35 7.83
C SER A 98 -15.23 -7.68 7.92
N VAL A 99 -15.71 -8.60 7.06
CA VAL A 99 -17.10 -9.06 7.08
C VAL A 99 -17.38 -9.98 8.28
N SER A 100 -16.45 -10.89 8.61
CA SER A 100 -16.62 -11.84 9.72
C SER A 100 -16.36 -11.21 11.08
N ASP A 101 -15.49 -10.21 11.18
CA ASP A 101 -15.14 -9.48 12.41
C ASP A 101 -15.02 -7.96 12.16
N PRO A 102 -16.18 -7.28 11.95
CA PRO A 102 -16.18 -5.85 11.65
C PRO A 102 -15.71 -4.99 12.84
N LEU A 103 -15.80 -5.49 14.07
CA LEU A 103 -15.31 -4.77 15.25
C LEU A 103 -13.79 -4.72 15.27
N HIS A 104 -13.12 -5.80 14.95
CA HIS A 104 -11.67 -5.82 14.81
C HIS A 104 -11.22 -4.91 13.66
N ASP A 105 -11.90 -4.99 12.50
CA ASP A 105 -11.61 -4.13 11.35
C ASP A 105 -11.73 -2.64 11.71
N ALA A 106 -12.82 -2.23 12.33
CA ALA A 106 -13.04 -0.86 12.78
C ALA A 106 -12.00 -0.41 13.84
N ARG A 107 -11.62 -1.32 14.75
CA ARG A 107 -10.61 -1.04 15.78
C ARG A 107 -9.27 -0.70 15.15
N VAL A 108 -8.80 -1.51 14.19
CA VAL A 108 -7.50 -1.29 13.54
C VAL A 108 -7.57 -0.13 12.55
N ASN A 109 -8.54 -0.16 11.64
CA ASN A 109 -8.55 0.75 10.49
C ASN A 109 -9.14 2.14 10.80
N VAL A 110 -10.06 2.26 11.77
CA VAL A 110 -10.66 3.54 12.15
C VAL A 110 -10.01 4.08 13.42
N LEU A 111 -10.12 3.32 14.53
CA LEU A 111 -9.58 3.81 15.81
C LEU A 111 -8.05 3.91 15.78
N GLY A 112 -7.37 2.97 15.14
CA GLY A 112 -5.92 3.03 14.91
C GLY A 112 -5.52 4.27 14.11
N THR A 113 -6.22 4.59 13.01
CA THR A 113 -5.95 5.82 12.24
C THR A 113 -6.15 7.10 13.07
N ILE A 114 -7.22 7.16 13.87
CA ILE A 114 -7.47 8.28 14.78
C ILE A 114 -6.34 8.39 15.80
N ALA A 115 -5.90 7.28 16.39
CA ALA A 115 -4.82 7.25 17.37
C ALA A 115 -3.49 7.72 16.75
N VAL A 116 -3.15 7.26 15.53
CA VAL A 116 -1.96 7.70 14.78
C VAL A 116 -2.02 9.20 14.49
N ALA A 117 -3.15 9.71 13.98
CA ALA A 117 -3.31 11.14 13.68
C ALA A 117 -3.16 12.01 14.93
N LYS A 118 -3.76 11.58 16.06
CA LYS A 118 -3.62 12.26 17.35
C LYS A 118 -2.17 12.26 17.84
N ALA A 119 -1.51 11.11 17.86
CA ALA A 119 -0.12 10.99 18.29
C ALA A 119 0.83 11.80 17.40
N ALA A 120 0.59 11.83 16.09
CA ALA A 120 1.33 12.64 15.13
C ALA A 120 1.25 14.13 15.47
N LEU A 121 0.05 14.66 15.72
CA LEU A 121 -0.16 16.05 16.13
C LEU A 121 0.54 16.37 17.45
N GLU A 122 0.40 15.52 18.45
CA GLU A 122 1.03 15.69 19.77
C GLU A 122 2.57 15.68 19.69
N ALA A 123 3.13 14.91 18.74
CA ALA A 123 4.57 14.89 18.44
C ALA A 123 5.05 16.07 17.58
N GLY A 124 4.14 16.91 17.07
CA GLY A 124 4.45 18.05 16.23
C GLY A 124 4.64 17.72 14.75
N SER A 125 4.12 16.57 14.30
CA SER A 125 4.13 16.20 12.87
C SER A 125 3.27 17.16 12.05
N ARG A 126 3.79 17.57 10.92
CA ARG A 126 3.08 18.45 9.97
C ARG A 126 2.13 17.67 9.09
N ARG A 127 2.55 16.52 8.56
CA ARG A 127 1.89 15.79 7.47
C ARG A 127 1.63 14.32 7.80
N LEU A 128 0.50 13.80 7.31
CA LEU A 128 0.16 12.39 7.38
C LEU A 128 -0.29 11.90 6.02
N VAL A 129 0.46 10.96 5.41
CA VAL A 129 0.10 10.29 4.16
C VAL A 129 -0.54 8.95 4.47
N PHE A 130 -1.79 8.76 4.06
CA PHE A 130 -2.62 7.62 4.41
C PHE A 130 -2.84 6.67 3.23
N ALA A 131 -2.62 5.37 3.47
CA ALA A 131 -2.99 4.31 2.53
C ALA A 131 -4.49 4.03 2.57
N SER A 132 -5.24 4.64 1.66
CA SER A 132 -6.65 4.34 1.41
C SER A 132 -6.79 3.29 0.30
N SER A 133 -8.02 2.96 -0.11
CA SER A 133 -8.29 1.90 -1.07
C SER A 133 -9.24 2.36 -2.17
N GLY A 134 -8.72 2.54 -3.38
CA GLY A 134 -9.56 2.78 -4.57
C GLY A 134 -10.38 1.55 -4.98
N GLY A 135 -9.89 0.35 -4.66
CA GLY A 135 -10.61 -0.90 -4.98
C GLY A 135 -11.84 -1.17 -4.11
N THR A 136 -12.06 -0.43 -3.00
CA THR A 136 -13.18 -0.72 -2.07
C THR A 136 -14.02 0.51 -1.70
N VAL A 137 -13.45 1.71 -1.74
CA VAL A 137 -14.17 2.95 -1.36
C VAL A 137 -15.28 3.29 -2.36
N TYR A 138 -15.07 2.99 -3.63
CA TYR A 138 -16.05 3.30 -4.69
C TYR A 138 -17.12 2.23 -4.88
N GLY A 139 -16.89 0.99 -4.38
CA GLY A 139 -17.79 -0.14 -4.61
C GLY A 139 -17.80 -0.59 -6.07
N GLU A 140 -18.95 -1.07 -6.54
CA GLU A 140 -19.13 -1.49 -7.94
C GLU A 140 -19.50 -0.26 -8.80
N PRO A 141 -18.59 0.24 -9.64
CA PRO A 141 -18.91 1.41 -10.47
C PRO A 141 -19.75 1.04 -11.67
N ASP A 142 -20.50 2.03 -12.22
CA ASP A 142 -21.08 1.89 -13.55
C ASP A 142 -19.96 1.65 -14.57
N PRO A 143 -20.01 0.58 -15.37
CA PRO A 143 -18.99 0.28 -16.36
C PRO A 143 -18.72 1.40 -17.37
N SER A 144 -19.69 2.28 -17.61
CA SER A 144 -19.53 3.44 -18.51
C SER A 144 -18.75 4.60 -17.89
N ALA A 145 -18.56 4.58 -16.56
CA ALA A 145 -17.80 5.59 -15.82
C ALA A 145 -16.30 5.26 -15.68
N LEU A 146 -15.89 4.05 -16.08
CA LEU A 146 -14.49 3.63 -15.96
C LEU A 146 -13.57 4.31 -17.01
N PRO A 147 -12.33 4.69 -16.64
CA PRO A 147 -11.80 4.72 -15.27
C PRO A 147 -12.42 5.83 -14.42
N ILE A 148 -12.69 5.56 -13.13
CA ILE A 148 -13.36 6.50 -12.22
C ILE A 148 -12.37 7.49 -11.60
N ASP A 149 -12.80 8.76 -11.51
CA ASP A 149 -12.06 9.81 -10.82
C ASP A 149 -12.43 9.92 -9.32
N GLU A 150 -11.79 10.83 -8.61
CA GLU A 150 -12.00 11.04 -7.17
C GLU A 150 -13.36 11.66 -6.82
N HIS A 151 -14.10 12.19 -7.81
CA HIS A 151 -15.47 12.73 -7.64
C HIS A 151 -16.54 11.65 -7.75
N TYR A 152 -16.20 10.45 -8.25
CA TYR A 152 -17.14 9.36 -8.29
C TYR A 152 -17.71 9.08 -6.89
N PRO A 153 -19.04 8.97 -6.73
CA PRO A 153 -19.64 8.82 -5.41
C PRO A 153 -19.18 7.51 -4.75
N PRO A 154 -18.91 7.53 -3.43
CA PRO A 154 -18.54 6.31 -2.72
C PRO A 154 -19.72 5.33 -2.69
N GLY A 155 -19.42 4.05 -2.97
CA GLY A 155 -20.40 2.97 -3.02
C GLY A 155 -19.94 1.77 -2.17
N VAL A 156 -19.40 2.03 -0.97
CA VAL A 156 -18.81 1.00 -0.10
C VAL A 156 -19.76 -0.17 0.16
N THR A 157 -19.29 -1.38 -0.11
CA THR A 157 -20.09 -2.61 -0.01
C THR A 157 -19.64 -3.56 1.10
N ASN A 158 -18.52 -3.25 1.77
CA ASN A 158 -17.93 -4.08 2.82
C ASN A 158 -17.35 -3.23 3.95
N PRO A 159 -17.20 -3.79 5.18
CA PRO A 159 -16.70 -3.05 6.35
C PRO A 159 -15.31 -2.44 6.14
N TYR A 160 -14.41 -3.11 5.43
CA TYR A 160 -13.09 -2.58 5.13
C TYR A 160 -13.16 -1.26 4.32
N GLY A 161 -13.99 -1.22 3.27
CA GLY A 161 -14.22 0.01 2.50
C GLY A 161 -14.86 1.13 3.35
N VAL A 162 -15.83 0.77 4.22
CA VAL A 162 -16.42 1.70 5.20
C VAL A 162 -15.33 2.26 6.13
N ALA A 163 -14.46 1.41 6.66
CA ALA A 163 -13.41 1.82 7.58
C ALA A 163 -12.40 2.74 6.90
N LYS A 164 -11.93 2.41 5.68
CA LYS A 164 -11.01 3.27 4.91
C LYS A 164 -11.64 4.63 4.60
N ARG A 165 -12.91 4.66 4.20
CA ARG A 165 -13.63 5.91 3.96
C ARG A 165 -13.80 6.72 5.24
N SER A 166 -14.18 6.09 6.34
CA SER A 166 -14.32 6.75 7.64
C SER A 166 -12.98 7.36 8.10
N ALA A 167 -11.87 6.64 7.91
CA ALA A 167 -10.54 7.14 8.21
C ALA A 167 -10.19 8.40 7.40
N GLU A 168 -10.49 8.44 6.08
CA GLU A 168 -10.34 9.65 5.27
C GLU A 168 -11.14 10.84 5.81
N ASP A 169 -12.38 10.61 6.26
CA ASP A 169 -13.25 11.67 6.78
C ASP A 169 -12.78 12.15 8.17
N TYR A 170 -12.27 11.27 9.03
CA TYR A 170 -11.60 11.66 10.28
C TYR A 170 -10.35 12.50 9.98
N LEU A 171 -9.48 12.08 9.06
CA LEU A 171 -8.28 12.84 8.71
C LEU A 171 -8.63 14.24 8.16
N ALA A 172 -9.68 14.37 7.36
CA ALA A 172 -10.18 15.67 6.91
C ALA A 172 -10.65 16.55 8.10
N SER A 173 -11.31 15.95 9.09
CA SER A 173 -11.68 16.66 10.32
C SER A 173 -10.45 17.12 11.12
N PHE A 174 -9.41 16.31 11.21
CA PHE A 174 -8.14 16.69 11.85
C PHE A 174 -7.44 17.85 11.11
N ALA A 175 -7.56 17.91 9.79
CA ALA A 175 -7.06 19.06 9.02
C ALA A 175 -7.80 20.35 9.40
N GLU A 176 -9.12 20.31 9.40
CA GLU A 176 -9.96 21.48 9.68
C GLU A 176 -9.81 21.98 11.14
N LEU A 177 -9.76 21.06 12.11
CA LEU A 177 -9.78 21.41 13.53
C LEU A 177 -8.41 21.66 14.12
N HIS A 178 -7.36 21.00 13.59
CA HIS A 178 -6.05 20.96 14.20
C HIS A 178 -4.90 21.34 13.27
N GLY A 179 -5.18 21.58 11.97
CA GLY A 179 -4.16 21.98 11.00
C GLY A 179 -3.21 20.85 10.57
N LEU A 180 -3.59 19.58 10.77
CA LEU A 180 -2.88 18.46 10.16
C LEU A 180 -2.98 18.57 8.63
N GLU A 181 -1.93 18.18 7.93
CA GLU A 181 -1.90 18.12 6.46
C GLU A 181 -2.08 16.66 5.98
N PRO A 182 -3.30 16.10 5.95
CA PRO A 182 -3.50 14.73 5.48
C PRO A 182 -3.42 14.66 3.96
N VAL A 183 -2.90 13.52 3.46
CA VAL A 183 -2.93 13.14 2.04
C VAL A 183 -3.43 11.70 1.98
N SER A 184 -4.58 11.45 1.36
CA SER A 184 -5.14 10.11 1.22
C SER A 184 -4.87 9.57 -0.17
N LEU A 185 -4.15 8.45 -0.25
CA LEU A 185 -3.85 7.77 -1.50
C LEU A 185 -4.78 6.56 -1.65
N ARG A 186 -5.73 6.62 -2.59
CA ARG A 186 -6.67 5.55 -2.92
C ARG A 186 -6.02 4.60 -3.90
N LEU A 187 -5.44 3.54 -3.37
CA LEU A 187 -4.64 2.59 -4.14
C LEU A 187 -5.50 1.65 -4.98
N GLY A 188 -5.06 1.39 -6.21
CA GLY A 188 -5.51 0.26 -7.00
C GLY A 188 -5.01 -1.07 -6.45
N ASN A 189 -5.00 -2.12 -7.26
CA ASN A 189 -4.47 -3.43 -6.86
C ASN A 189 -2.95 -3.44 -6.92
N VAL A 190 -2.31 -3.14 -5.79
CA VAL A 190 -0.85 -3.10 -5.72
C VAL A 190 -0.27 -4.50 -5.79
N TYR A 191 0.78 -4.67 -6.59
CA TYR A 191 1.53 -5.92 -6.69
C TYR A 191 3.04 -5.66 -6.75
N GLY A 192 3.85 -6.67 -6.43
CA GLY A 192 5.31 -6.55 -6.48
C GLY A 192 6.04 -7.45 -5.49
N PRO A 193 7.38 -7.31 -5.39
CA PRO A 193 8.22 -7.99 -4.42
C PRO A 193 7.75 -7.82 -2.97
N ARG A 194 7.96 -8.85 -2.14
CA ARG A 194 7.56 -8.91 -0.71
C ARG A 194 6.06 -9.02 -0.44
N GLN A 195 5.21 -9.16 -1.46
CA GLN A 195 3.80 -9.45 -1.25
C GLN A 195 3.63 -10.89 -0.78
N ASP A 196 2.98 -11.10 0.39
CA ASP A 196 2.75 -12.43 0.95
C ASP A 196 1.75 -13.23 0.09
N PRO A 197 2.10 -14.43 -0.40
CA PRO A 197 1.21 -15.27 -1.18
C PRO A 197 0.15 -16.03 -0.36
N HIS A 198 0.23 -16.02 0.99
CA HIS A 198 -0.57 -16.88 1.85
C HIS A 198 -1.81 -16.20 2.48
N GLY A 199 -1.90 -14.86 2.44
CA GLY A 199 -3.02 -14.11 3.02
C GLY A 199 -4.12 -13.75 2.02
N GLU A 200 -4.85 -12.67 2.27
CA GLU A 200 -5.64 -11.93 1.26
C GLU A 200 -4.71 -11.25 0.24
N ALA A 201 -3.71 -12.02 -0.13
CA ALA A 201 -2.67 -11.60 -1.02
C ALA A 201 -3.25 -11.18 -2.36
N GLY A 202 -2.57 -10.27 -2.98
CA GLY A 202 -2.83 -9.97 -4.36
C GLY A 202 -2.67 -11.23 -5.22
N VAL A 203 -3.57 -11.37 -6.17
CA VAL A 203 -3.61 -12.51 -7.09
C VAL A 203 -2.25 -12.78 -7.77
N VAL A 204 -1.42 -11.74 -7.99
CA VAL A 204 -0.07 -11.88 -8.58
C VAL A 204 0.84 -12.73 -7.70
N ALA A 205 0.90 -12.45 -6.39
CA ALA A 205 1.74 -13.23 -5.46
C ALA A 205 1.28 -14.69 -5.37
N ILE A 206 -0.06 -14.92 -5.33
CA ILE A 206 -0.63 -16.27 -5.34
C ILE A 206 -0.22 -17.02 -6.62
N PHE A 207 -0.34 -16.38 -7.78
CA PHE A 207 -0.01 -17.01 -9.06
C PHE A 207 1.49 -17.30 -9.17
N CYS A 208 2.36 -16.37 -8.78
CA CYS A 208 3.81 -16.62 -8.73
C CYS A 208 4.14 -17.83 -7.86
N ASN A 209 3.59 -17.89 -6.64
CA ASN A 209 3.86 -18.99 -5.72
C ASN A 209 3.40 -20.35 -6.26
N ARG A 210 2.21 -20.41 -6.89
CA ARG A 210 1.69 -21.64 -7.50
C ARG A 210 2.54 -22.09 -8.68
N LEU A 211 2.91 -21.18 -9.56
CA LEU A 211 3.77 -21.48 -10.69
C LEU A 211 5.16 -21.97 -10.27
N LEU A 212 5.76 -21.35 -9.23
CA LEU A 212 7.05 -21.78 -8.69
C LEU A 212 6.99 -23.15 -8.01
N ALA A 213 5.84 -23.52 -7.45
CA ALA A 213 5.61 -24.83 -6.88
C ALA A 213 5.20 -25.90 -7.94
N ASP A 214 5.15 -25.56 -9.24
CA ASP A 214 4.60 -26.40 -10.32
C ASP A 214 3.17 -26.88 -10.03
N GLU A 215 2.38 -26.00 -9.37
CA GLU A 215 0.99 -26.27 -9.01
C GLU A 215 0.03 -25.51 -9.95
N PRO A 216 -1.17 -26.08 -10.23
CA PRO A 216 -2.14 -25.41 -11.06
C PRO A 216 -2.67 -24.13 -10.39
N VAL A 217 -2.75 -23.06 -11.16
CA VAL A 217 -3.40 -21.81 -10.75
C VAL A 217 -4.91 -21.99 -10.83
N THR A 218 -5.64 -21.50 -9.81
CA THR A 218 -7.10 -21.51 -9.80
C THR A 218 -7.64 -20.10 -10.04
N ILE A 219 -8.46 -19.96 -11.08
CA ILE A 219 -9.22 -18.72 -11.38
C ILE A 219 -10.66 -18.92 -10.93
N PHE A 220 -11.16 -17.96 -10.14
CA PHE A 220 -12.54 -17.94 -9.65
C PHE A 220 -13.43 -17.23 -10.67
N GLY A 221 -14.62 -17.80 -10.96
CA GLY A 221 -15.49 -17.31 -12.03
C GLY A 221 -14.93 -17.66 -13.42
N ASP A 222 -15.20 -16.83 -14.41
CA ASP A 222 -14.71 -16.96 -15.78
C ASP A 222 -13.38 -16.20 -16.05
N GLY A 223 -12.84 -15.55 -15.03
CA GLY A 223 -11.59 -14.80 -15.13
C GLY A 223 -11.70 -13.45 -15.83
N ARG A 224 -12.91 -12.99 -16.17
CA ARG A 224 -13.14 -11.70 -16.85
C ARG A 224 -13.27 -10.51 -15.92
N GLN A 225 -13.36 -10.73 -14.62
CA GLN A 225 -13.32 -9.65 -13.64
C GLN A 225 -12.01 -8.87 -13.77
N THR A 226 -12.11 -7.54 -13.84
CA THR A 226 -10.95 -6.66 -14.07
C THR A 226 -10.53 -5.91 -12.81
N ARG A 227 -9.24 -5.62 -12.72
CA ARG A 227 -8.63 -4.78 -11.69
C ARG A 227 -7.63 -3.82 -12.34
N ASP A 228 -7.35 -2.74 -11.64
CA ASP A 228 -6.27 -1.81 -11.94
C ASP A 228 -5.02 -2.25 -11.15
N TYR A 229 -4.09 -2.92 -11.84
CA TYR A 229 -2.85 -3.42 -11.22
C TYR A 229 -1.76 -2.37 -11.31
N VAL A 230 -1.29 -1.91 -10.16
CA VAL A 230 -0.22 -0.91 -10.04
C VAL A 230 1.00 -1.51 -9.34
N PHE A 231 2.19 -1.27 -9.90
CA PHE A 231 3.43 -1.79 -9.35
C PHE A 231 3.85 -1.07 -8.06
N VAL A 232 4.38 -1.81 -7.10
CA VAL A 232 4.67 -1.30 -5.74
C VAL A 232 5.60 -0.10 -5.72
N GLU A 233 6.60 -0.03 -6.61
CA GLU A 233 7.52 1.12 -6.64
C GLU A 233 6.85 2.40 -7.13
N ASP A 234 5.89 2.31 -8.04
CA ASP A 234 5.09 3.47 -8.46
C ASP A 234 4.22 3.97 -7.30
N VAL A 235 3.69 3.04 -6.49
CA VAL A 235 2.95 3.40 -5.27
C VAL A 235 3.87 4.06 -4.24
N VAL A 236 5.08 3.55 -4.05
CA VAL A 236 6.10 4.17 -3.18
C VAL A 236 6.44 5.58 -3.66
N ASP A 237 6.59 5.79 -4.97
CA ASP A 237 6.80 7.14 -5.54
C ASP A 237 5.64 8.08 -5.20
N ALA A 238 4.40 7.59 -5.21
CA ALA A 238 3.22 8.39 -4.82
C ALA A 238 3.23 8.74 -3.32
N PHE A 239 3.64 7.80 -2.44
CA PHE A 239 3.78 8.07 -1.01
C PHE A 239 4.83 9.14 -0.74
N VAL A 240 6.02 9.01 -1.32
CA VAL A 240 7.10 10.01 -1.18
C VAL A 240 6.61 11.38 -1.65
N ALA A 241 6.03 11.45 -2.86
CA ALA A 241 5.48 12.69 -3.37
C ALA A 241 4.38 13.28 -2.48
N GLY A 242 3.50 12.44 -1.91
CA GLY A 242 2.48 12.84 -0.94
C GLY A 242 3.07 13.45 0.34
N GLY A 243 4.20 12.94 0.80
CA GLY A 243 4.93 13.46 1.95
C GLY A 243 5.65 14.78 1.71
N GLU A 244 6.15 15.01 0.50
CA GLU A 244 7.07 16.08 0.19
C GLU A 244 6.44 17.22 -0.63
N HIS A 245 5.50 16.92 -1.53
CA HIS A 245 4.97 17.92 -2.46
C HIS A 245 4.17 19.02 -1.73
N PRO A 246 4.41 20.32 -2.02
CA PRO A 246 3.76 21.42 -1.34
C PRO A 246 2.24 21.49 -1.57
N ASP A 247 1.74 21.01 -2.72
CA ASP A 247 0.32 21.05 -3.10
C ASP A 247 -0.44 19.79 -2.65
N ALA A 248 0.22 18.83 -1.99
CA ALA A 248 -0.39 17.58 -1.53
C ALA A 248 -1.40 17.73 -0.38
N PRO A 249 -1.26 18.69 0.58
CA PRO A 249 -2.14 18.78 1.75
C PRO A 249 -3.63 18.81 1.41
N GLY A 250 -4.40 17.97 2.10
CA GLY A 250 -5.85 17.86 1.92
C GLY A 250 -6.29 17.03 0.70
N ALA A 251 -5.35 16.57 -0.13
CA ALA A 251 -5.68 15.82 -1.32
C ALA A 251 -6.16 14.39 -1.01
N ARG A 252 -7.14 13.94 -1.79
CA ARG A 252 -7.53 12.53 -1.94
C ARG A 252 -7.23 12.16 -3.39
N LEU A 253 -6.34 11.21 -3.61
CA LEU A 253 -5.80 10.94 -4.95
C LEU A 253 -5.91 9.45 -5.28
N ASN A 254 -6.40 9.15 -6.47
CA ASN A 254 -6.34 7.81 -7.04
C ASN A 254 -4.91 7.47 -7.48
N ILE A 255 -4.44 6.29 -7.10
CA ILE A 255 -3.11 5.77 -7.44
C ILE A 255 -3.29 4.40 -8.09
N GLY A 256 -3.22 4.38 -9.39
CA GLY A 256 -3.41 3.22 -10.27
C GLY A 256 -2.80 3.48 -11.63
N THR A 257 -3.19 2.69 -12.61
CA THR A 257 -2.74 2.84 -14.00
C THR A 257 -3.83 3.39 -14.93
N GLY A 258 -5.09 3.31 -14.51
CA GLY A 258 -6.25 3.59 -15.34
C GLY A 258 -6.59 2.46 -16.33
N VAL A 259 -5.85 1.35 -16.27
CA VAL A 259 -6.01 0.22 -17.19
C VAL A 259 -6.72 -0.92 -16.50
N GLU A 260 -7.82 -1.37 -17.08
CA GLU A 260 -8.48 -2.60 -16.67
C GLU A 260 -7.70 -3.81 -17.20
N THR A 261 -7.31 -4.69 -16.32
CA THR A 261 -6.71 -5.98 -16.69
C THR A 261 -7.53 -7.11 -16.05
N SER A 262 -8.01 -8.04 -16.83
CA SER A 262 -8.74 -9.22 -16.32
C SER A 262 -7.78 -10.20 -15.64
N VAL A 263 -8.33 -11.02 -14.73
CA VAL A 263 -7.54 -12.07 -14.06
C VAL A 263 -6.96 -13.07 -15.07
N LEU A 264 -7.68 -13.33 -16.17
CA LEU A 264 -7.20 -14.20 -17.23
C LEU A 264 -6.03 -13.58 -18.01
N GLU A 265 -6.13 -12.31 -18.40
CA GLU A 265 -5.02 -11.56 -19.04
C GLU A 265 -3.79 -11.48 -18.15
N LEU A 266 -4.00 -11.19 -16.85
CA LEU A 266 -2.93 -11.21 -15.86
C LEU A 266 -2.21 -12.56 -15.81
N TYR A 267 -2.97 -13.67 -15.78
CA TYR A 267 -2.41 -15.00 -15.76
C TYR A 267 -1.61 -15.30 -17.04
N GLN A 268 -2.14 -14.93 -18.21
CA GLN A 268 -1.45 -15.09 -19.48
C GLN A 268 -0.12 -14.32 -19.52
N ALA A 269 -0.13 -13.05 -19.09
CA ALA A 269 1.08 -12.24 -19.02
C ALA A 269 2.12 -12.85 -18.06
N LEU A 270 1.69 -13.37 -16.90
CA LEU A 270 2.61 -14.01 -15.96
C LEU A 270 3.17 -15.34 -16.50
N ARG A 271 2.38 -16.13 -17.24
CA ARG A 271 2.88 -17.34 -17.94
C ARG A 271 3.97 -17.01 -18.95
N GLU A 272 3.81 -15.92 -19.69
CA GLU A 272 4.84 -15.48 -20.65
C GLU A 272 6.14 -15.12 -19.93
N VAL A 273 6.04 -14.37 -18.83
CA VAL A 273 7.21 -14.02 -17.99
C VAL A 273 7.88 -15.26 -17.39
N ALA A 274 7.09 -16.19 -16.87
CA ALA A 274 7.61 -17.43 -16.26
C ALA A 274 8.24 -18.39 -17.31
N GLY A 275 7.84 -18.29 -18.58
CA GLY A 275 8.26 -19.18 -19.64
C GLY A 275 7.66 -20.59 -19.58
N PHE A 276 6.71 -20.83 -18.69
CA PHE A 276 5.99 -22.10 -18.51
C PHE A 276 4.65 -21.87 -17.79
N GLY A 277 3.84 -22.89 -17.70
CA GLY A 277 2.59 -22.89 -16.97
C GLY A 277 1.51 -23.69 -17.71
N ALA A 278 0.73 -24.46 -16.94
CA ALA A 278 -0.41 -25.20 -17.44
C ALA A 278 -1.61 -24.27 -17.71
N GLU A 279 -2.67 -24.78 -18.33
CA GLU A 279 -3.95 -24.06 -18.37
C GLU A 279 -4.49 -23.91 -16.94
N PRO A 280 -5.12 -22.76 -16.59
CA PRO A 280 -5.63 -22.56 -15.23
C PRO A 280 -6.85 -23.45 -14.99
N ALA A 281 -7.01 -23.88 -13.73
CA ALA A 281 -8.25 -24.48 -13.27
C ALA A 281 -9.28 -23.39 -12.96
N PHE A 282 -10.56 -23.65 -13.21
CA PHE A 282 -11.64 -22.73 -12.91
C PHE A 282 -12.47 -23.24 -11.72
N ALA A 283 -12.87 -22.31 -10.84
CA ALA A 283 -13.72 -22.56 -9.69
C ALA A 283 -14.93 -21.61 -9.69
N PRO A 284 -16.00 -21.90 -8.95
CA PRO A 284 -17.15 -20.99 -8.85
C PRO A 284 -16.75 -19.57 -8.46
N ALA A 285 -17.43 -18.56 -9.02
CA ALA A 285 -17.20 -17.16 -8.69
C ALA A 285 -17.36 -16.89 -7.19
N ARG A 286 -16.58 -15.99 -6.64
CA ARG A 286 -16.64 -15.58 -5.24
C ARG A 286 -17.79 -14.59 -5.04
N PRO A 287 -18.73 -14.83 -4.11
CA PRO A 287 -19.79 -13.87 -3.82
C PRO A 287 -19.23 -12.51 -3.34
N GLY A 288 -19.79 -11.42 -3.87
CA GLY A 288 -19.43 -10.06 -3.45
C GLY A 288 -18.11 -9.53 -4.04
N GLU A 289 -17.49 -10.28 -4.94
CA GLU A 289 -16.33 -9.78 -5.69
C GLU A 289 -16.76 -8.75 -6.74
N LEU A 290 -16.06 -7.59 -6.80
CA LEU A 290 -16.32 -6.57 -7.80
C LEU A 290 -16.08 -7.12 -9.22
N ALA A 291 -16.96 -6.78 -10.17
CA ALA A 291 -16.78 -7.19 -11.55
C ALA A 291 -15.68 -6.37 -12.24
N ARG A 292 -15.70 -5.03 -12.09
CA ARG A 292 -14.76 -4.16 -12.80
C ARG A 292 -14.34 -2.97 -11.94
N ILE A 293 -13.06 -2.59 -12.00
CA ILE A 293 -12.54 -1.36 -11.40
C ILE A 293 -11.28 -0.88 -12.14
N ALA A 294 -11.22 0.42 -12.46
CA ALA A 294 -10.01 1.14 -12.88
C ALA A 294 -10.10 2.58 -12.37
N LEU A 295 -8.96 3.20 -12.08
CA LEU A 295 -8.85 4.49 -11.41
C LEU A 295 -8.28 5.55 -12.36
N ASP A 296 -8.99 6.64 -12.59
CA ASP A 296 -8.39 7.81 -13.23
C ASP A 296 -7.43 8.51 -12.27
N CYS A 297 -6.16 8.56 -12.63
CA CYS A 297 -5.08 9.12 -11.84
C CYS A 297 -4.63 10.52 -12.33
N ALA A 298 -5.43 11.18 -13.17
CA ALA A 298 -5.09 12.50 -13.71
C ALA A 298 -4.89 13.55 -12.60
N GLN A 299 -5.61 13.45 -11.49
CA GLN A 299 -5.46 14.35 -10.35
C GLN A 299 -4.12 14.14 -9.64
N ALA A 300 -3.66 12.92 -9.45
CA ALA A 300 -2.31 12.63 -8.92
C ALA A 300 -1.22 13.24 -9.83
N GLY A 301 -1.42 13.18 -11.13
CA GLY A 301 -0.53 13.86 -12.09
C GLY A 301 -0.49 15.37 -11.92
N ARG A 302 -1.63 16.02 -11.68
CA ARG A 302 -1.71 17.49 -11.48
C ARG A 302 -1.15 17.93 -10.13
N VAL A 303 -1.46 17.19 -9.05
CA VAL A 303 -1.14 17.59 -7.68
C VAL A 303 0.27 17.18 -7.29
N LEU A 304 0.70 15.97 -7.64
CA LEU A 304 1.98 15.39 -7.22
C LEU A 304 3.02 15.30 -8.35
N GLY A 305 2.64 15.63 -9.61
CA GLY A 305 3.47 15.29 -10.77
C GLY A 305 3.64 13.77 -10.98
N TRP A 306 2.84 12.96 -10.30
CA TRP A 306 2.97 11.51 -10.29
C TRP A 306 2.28 10.85 -11.51
N ARG A 307 2.95 9.82 -12.04
CA ARG A 307 2.38 8.90 -13.04
C ARG A 307 2.98 7.51 -12.83
N PRO A 308 2.23 6.43 -13.10
CA PRO A 308 2.81 5.09 -13.12
C PRO A 308 3.88 5.01 -14.21
N LYS A 309 4.99 4.31 -13.93
CA LYS A 309 6.16 4.17 -14.82
C LYS A 309 6.30 2.74 -15.31
N ALA A 310 6.00 1.76 -14.45
CA ALA A 310 6.08 0.35 -14.80
C ALA A 310 4.83 -0.07 -15.58
N ASP A 311 5.01 -0.68 -16.74
CA ASP A 311 3.93 -1.44 -17.36
C ASP A 311 3.75 -2.80 -16.68
N LEU A 312 2.66 -3.49 -17.03
CA LEU A 312 2.32 -4.76 -16.38
C LEU A 312 3.40 -5.82 -16.61
N ALA A 313 3.98 -5.91 -17.82
CA ALA A 313 4.98 -6.92 -18.15
C ALA A 313 6.29 -6.70 -17.37
N ASP A 314 6.77 -5.45 -17.27
CA ASP A 314 7.96 -5.11 -16.47
C ASP A 314 7.73 -5.41 -14.99
N GLY A 315 6.61 -4.96 -14.43
CA GLY A 315 6.29 -5.20 -13.02
C GLY A 315 6.14 -6.70 -12.70
N LEU A 316 5.53 -7.48 -13.58
CA LEU A 316 5.42 -8.94 -13.43
C LEU A 316 6.79 -9.62 -13.53
N ALA A 317 7.65 -9.21 -14.46
CA ALA A 317 8.99 -9.76 -14.60
C ALA A 317 9.82 -9.54 -13.33
N ARG A 318 9.77 -8.36 -12.76
CA ARG A 318 10.48 -8.01 -11.51
C ARG A 318 9.91 -8.76 -10.30
N THR A 319 8.59 -8.91 -10.23
CA THR A 319 7.92 -9.68 -9.17
C THR A 319 8.29 -11.16 -9.25
N TRP A 320 8.26 -11.72 -10.46
CA TRP A 320 8.65 -13.11 -10.71
C TRP A 320 10.10 -13.38 -10.35
N ALA A 321 11.02 -12.50 -10.79
CA ALA A 321 12.45 -12.65 -10.49
C ALA A 321 12.73 -12.65 -8.99
N TRP A 322 12.05 -11.77 -8.24
CA TRP A 322 12.14 -11.74 -6.77
C TRP A 322 11.61 -13.03 -6.15
N ALA A 323 10.39 -13.46 -6.52
CA ALA A 323 9.78 -14.67 -5.97
C ALA A 323 10.62 -15.94 -6.25
N PHE A 324 11.23 -16.02 -7.45
CA PHE A 324 12.13 -17.12 -7.81
C PHE A 324 13.41 -17.13 -6.94
N GLN A 325 13.95 -15.97 -6.64
CA GLN A 325 15.13 -15.86 -5.75
C GLN A 325 14.80 -16.29 -4.32
N GLU A 326 13.66 -15.86 -3.77
CA GLU A 326 13.22 -16.23 -2.42
C GLU A 326 13.05 -17.75 -2.26
N VAL A 327 12.39 -18.42 -3.22
CA VAL A 327 12.21 -19.88 -3.18
C VAL A 327 13.56 -20.61 -3.21
N ASN A 328 14.49 -20.15 -4.06
CA ASN A 328 15.81 -20.79 -4.16
C ASN A 328 16.68 -20.51 -2.92
N ALA A 329 16.62 -19.33 -2.31
CA ALA A 329 17.34 -19.02 -1.09
C ALA A 329 16.84 -19.86 0.09
N GLY A 330 15.52 -20.07 0.20
CA GLY A 330 14.94 -20.94 1.23
C GLY A 330 15.27 -22.44 1.07
N SER A 331 15.55 -22.88 -0.17
CA SER A 331 15.91 -24.29 -0.47
C SER A 331 17.36 -24.64 -0.15
N VAL A 332 18.25 -23.66 0.10
CA VAL A 332 19.69 -23.87 0.37
C VAL A 332 19.97 -23.91 1.89
N GLY A 333 18.99 -23.56 2.73
CA GLY A 333 19.13 -23.48 4.20
C GLY A 333 18.44 -24.61 4.98
N GLY A 334 17.94 -25.66 4.29
CA GLY A 334 17.23 -26.80 4.89
C GLY A 334 18.11 -28.05 5.04
#